data_2695a9c9766baae705d6632d7d8f5fa9
#
_entry.id   2695a9c9766baae705d6632d7d8f5fa9
#
_cell.length_a   1.000
_cell.length_b   1.000
_cell.length_c   1.000
_cell.angle_alpha   90.00
_cell.angle_beta   90.00
_cell.angle_gamma   90.00
#
_symmetry.space_group_name_H-M   'P 1'
#
loop_
_entity.id
_entity.type
_entity.pdbx_description
1 polymer ?
#
loop_
_entity_poly.entity_id
_entity_poly.type
_entity_poly.pdbx_seq_one_letter_code
_entity_poly.pdbx_strand_id
1 'polypeptide(L)'
;MREQQAEWARFFPPGHFYSPLPSRDEVAAVFARGGFGPPFPGVDLNETGQVARLERFARFYSEQPYPEKEVKGRRFFLDNPSYGHFDAIMLWAMLREAQPKRIIEVGSGFSSAAMLDARDHGGIGAPEFTFIDPDMARLRPLLRAGDERRVTLIENIVQDVPLETFAALGENDVLFIDSSHVSKIGSDVNRLFFDVLPILAPGVIIHIHDVAGNLEYPREWLDEGRAWNEQYLLRAFLMNNPCYRIELFTGWLFNTRHAWFREHMPLCARGGGGQMWLRKLAR
;
A
#
# COMPACT_ATOMS: atom_id res chain seq x y z
N MET A 1 -29.40 8.61 11.48
CA MET A 1 -28.21 7.81 11.12
C MET A 1 -27.44 7.27 12.33
N ARG A 2 -27.13 8.03 13.40
CA ARG A 2 -26.36 7.53 14.56
C ARG A 2 -27.10 6.45 15.39
N GLU A 3 -28.41 6.51 15.52
CA GLU A 3 -29.19 5.51 16.28
C GLU A 3 -29.34 4.16 15.54
N GLN A 4 -29.52 4.16 14.23
CA GLN A 4 -29.60 2.93 13.43
C GLN A 4 -28.24 2.21 13.34
N GLN A 5 -27.13 2.94 13.33
CA GLN A 5 -25.78 2.36 13.37
C GLN A 5 -25.48 1.67 14.72
N ALA A 6 -26.04 2.18 15.82
CA ALA A 6 -25.90 1.56 17.14
C ALA A 6 -26.62 0.20 17.26
N GLU A 7 -27.64 -0.08 16.43
CA GLU A 7 -28.37 -1.35 16.46
C GLU A 7 -27.57 -2.55 15.92
N TRP A 8 -26.74 -2.35 14.88
CA TRP A 8 -25.92 -3.41 14.30
C TRP A 8 -24.72 -3.81 15.18
N ALA A 9 -24.22 -2.91 16.04
CA ALA A 9 -23.10 -3.15 16.95
C ALA A 9 -23.54 -3.66 18.33
N ARG A 10 -24.82 -3.91 18.56
CA ARG A 10 -25.38 -4.22 19.90
C ARG A 10 -25.15 -5.63 20.39
N PHE A 11 -24.84 -6.59 19.50
CA PHE A 11 -24.85 -7.99 19.93
C PHE A 11 -23.67 -8.28 20.85
N PHE A 12 -22.45 -7.83 20.48
CA PHE A 12 -21.26 -7.98 21.32
C PHE A 12 -20.44 -6.69 21.35
N PRO A 13 -20.12 -6.16 22.54
CA PRO A 13 -19.26 -4.99 22.68
C PRO A 13 -17.81 -5.31 22.33
N PRO A 14 -16.96 -4.29 22.05
CA PRO A 14 -15.52 -4.47 21.93
C PRO A 14 -14.93 -5.24 23.12
N GLY A 15 -14.02 -6.18 22.84
CA GLY A 15 -13.42 -7.06 23.85
C GLY A 15 -14.23 -8.31 24.21
N HIS A 16 -15.46 -8.44 23.75
CA HIS A 16 -16.17 -9.71 23.84
C HIS A 16 -15.57 -10.67 22.79
N PHE A 17 -15.41 -11.96 23.15
CA PHE A 17 -14.75 -12.94 22.25
C PHE A 17 -15.46 -13.20 20.91
N TYR A 18 -16.69 -12.77 20.73
CA TYR A 18 -17.39 -12.72 19.43
C TYR A 18 -17.31 -11.36 18.74
N SER A 19 -16.70 -10.36 19.36
CA SER A 19 -16.50 -9.06 18.71
C SER A 19 -15.22 -9.07 17.86
N PRO A 20 -15.26 -8.57 16.62
CA PRO A 20 -14.04 -8.37 15.84
C PRO A 20 -13.19 -7.19 16.36
N LEU A 21 -13.72 -6.39 17.28
CA LEU A 21 -13.06 -5.24 17.87
C LEU A 21 -12.45 -5.61 19.21
N PRO A 22 -11.13 -5.39 19.43
CA PRO A 22 -10.52 -5.60 20.74
C PRO A 22 -10.98 -4.54 21.75
N SER A 23 -10.92 -4.87 23.04
CA SER A 23 -10.96 -3.88 24.11
C SER A 23 -9.61 -3.20 24.29
N ARG A 24 -9.60 -2.04 24.96
CA ARG A 24 -8.35 -1.35 25.33
C ARG A 24 -7.45 -2.22 26.21
N ASP A 25 -8.03 -3.03 27.08
CA ASP A 25 -7.28 -3.92 27.98
C ASP A 25 -6.62 -5.07 27.22
N GLU A 26 -7.29 -5.64 26.20
CA GLU A 26 -6.70 -6.65 25.30
C GLU A 26 -5.53 -6.05 24.51
N VAL A 27 -5.70 -4.86 23.94
CA VAL A 27 -4.62 -4.13 23.24
C VAL A 27 -3.44 -3.92 24.19
N ALA A 28 -3.69 -3.38 25.39
CA ALA A 28 -2.64 -3.16 26.40
C ALA A 28 -1.91 -4.45 26.77
N ALA A 29 -2.65 -5.56 26.98
CA ALA A 29 -2.09 -6.85 27.31
C ALA A 29 -1.19 -7.44 26.21
N VAL A 30 -1.56 -7.26 24.94
CA VAL A 30 -0.75 -7.69 23.79
C VAL A 30 0.57 -6.93 23.74
N PHE A 31 0.56 -5.60 23.86
CA PHE A 31 1.78 -4.79 23.84
C PHE A 31 2.66 -5.02 25.07
N ALA A 32 2.08 -5.27 26.25
CA ALA A 32 2.84 -5.61 27.48
C ALA A 32 3.61 -6.94 27.34
N ARG A 33 3.17 -7.85 26.48
CA ARG A 33 3.87 -9.12 26.17
C ARG A 33 4.92 -8.99 25.06
N GLY A 34 5.19 -7.78 24.56
CA GLY A 34 6.14 -7.52 23.48
C GLY A 34 5.52 -7.46 22.10
N GLY A 35 4.18 -7.49 21.99
CA GLY A 35 3.49 -7.44 20.72
C GLY A 35 3.71 -8.68 19.83
N PHE A 36 3.57 -8.51 18.53
CA PHE A 36 3.84 -9.52 17.52
C PHE A 36 5.05 -9.11 16.66
N GLY A 37 5.73 -10.09 16.09
CA GLY A 37 6.88 -9.86 15.21
C GLY A 37 7.36 -11.16 14.58
N PRO A 38 8.46 -11.08 13.80
CA PRO A 38 9.06 -12.28 13.22
C PRO A 38 9.48 -13.29 14.30
N PRO A 39 9.56 -14.59 13.94
CA PRO A 39 9.31 -15.11 12.60
C PRO A 39 7.82 -15.11 12.22
N PHE A 40 7.53 -15.08 10.90
CA PHE A 40 6.18 -15.21 10.35
C PHE A 40 5.99 -16.61 9.77
N PRO A 41 5.54 -17.60 10.56
CA PRO A 41 5.43 -18.98 10.09
C PRO A 41 4.62 -19.09 8.80
N GLY A 42 5.16 -19.83 7.82
CA GLY A 42 4.52 -20.02 6.53
C GLY A 42 4.66 -18.87 5.53
N VAL A 43 5.22 -17.73 5.91
CA VAL A 43 5.46 -16.60 5.00
C VAL A 43 6.93 -16.60 4.57
N ASP A 44 7.18 -16.72 3.26
CA ASP A 44 8.50 -16.51 2.68
C ASP A 44 8.75 -15.02 2.49
N LEU A 45 9.61 -14.45 3.31
CA LEU A 45 9.98 -13.03 3.23
C LEU A 45 10.85 -12.70 2.01
N ASN A 46 11.47 -13.70 1.35
CA ASN A 46 12.41 -13.44 0.26
C ASN A 46 13.49 -12.41 0.66
N GLU A 47 14.08 -12.55 1.84
CA GLU A 47 15.00 -11.55 2.43
C GLU A 47 16.14 -11.18 1.48
N THR A 48 16.81 -12.19 0.89
CA THR A 48 17.92 -11.97 -0.04
C THR A 48 17.50 -11.14 -1.26
N GLY A 49 16.31 -11.43 -1.81
CA GLY A 49 15.77 -10.69 -2.96
C GLY A 49 15.44 -9.24 -2.62
N GLN A 50 14.88 -9.00 -1.46
CA GLN A 50 14.58 -7.66 -0.97
C GLN A 50 15.84 -6.83 -0.76
N VAL A 51 16.88 -7.39 -0.10
CA VAL A 51 18.16 -6.71 0.14
C VAL A 51 18.85 -6.35 -1.17
N ALA A 52 18.94 -7.31 -2.10
CA ALA A 52 19.51 -7.06 -3.42
C ALA A 52 18.77 -5.96 -4.19
N ARG A 53 17.46 -5.84 -4.00
CA ARG A 53 16.64 -4.76 -4.58
C ARG A 53 16.98 -3.41 -3.96
N LEU A 54 17.08 -3.31 -2.64
CA LEU A 54 17.50 -2.08 -1.96
C LEU A 54 18.87 -1.59 -2.44
N GLU A 55 19.82 -2.49 -2.64
CA GLU A 55 21.13 -2.14 -3.17
C GLU A 55 21.06 -1.56 -4.60
N ARG A 56 20.13 -2.05 -5.43
CA ARG A 56 19.88 -1.46 -6.74
C ARG A 56 19.23 -0.07 -6.62
N PHE A 57 18.28 0.09 -5.71
CA PHE A 57 17.60 1.38 -5.48
C PHE A 57 18.56 2.45 -4.99
N ALA A 58 19.52 2.10 -4.10
CA ALA A 58 20.52 3.02 -3.62
C ALA A 58 21.38 3.62 -4.73
N ARG A 59 21.62 2.89 -5.83
CA ARG A 59 22.45 3.37 -6.96
C ARG A 59 21.87 4.58 -7.67
N PHE A 60 20.55 4.73 -7.66
CA PHE A 60 19.88 5.86 -8.31
C PHE A 60 19.06 6.71 -7.34
N TYR A 61 19.21 6.49 -6.04
CA TYR A 61 18.48 7.22 -5.00
C TYR A 61 18.58 8.74 -5.12
N SER A 62 19.76 9.26 -5.47
CA SER A 62 19.98 10.71 -5.65
C SER A 62 19.20 11.33 -6.80
N GLU A 63 18.62 10.51 -7.68
CA GLU A 63 17.82 10.94 -8.83
C GLU A 63 16.32 11.01 -8.52
N GLN A 64 15.90 10.75 -7.25
CA GLN A 64 14.51 10.83 -6.86
C GLN A 64 13.91 12.21 -7.19
N PRO A 65 12.68 12.28 -7.76
CA PRO A 65 12.18 13.52 -8.36
C PRO A 65 11.49 14.46 -7.38
N TYR A 66 11.28 14.05 -6.12
CA TYR A 66 10.38 14.74 -5.22
C TYR A 66 11.08 15.85 -4.42
N PRO A 67 10.59 17.10 -4.46
CA PRO A 67 11.06 18.15 -3.56
C PRO A 67 10.59 17.86 -2.12
N GLU A 68 11.34 18.36 -1.15
CA GLU A 68 10.95 18.24 0.27
C GLU A 68 9.67 19.02 0.58
N LYS A 69 9.54 20.23 0.05
CA LYS A 69 8.40 21.12 0.26
C LYS A 69 7.66 21.40 -1.03
N GLU A 70 6.47 21.95 -0.90
CA GLU A 70 5.66 22.38 -2.03
C GLU A 70 6.44 23.31 -2.97
N VAL A 71 6.46 22.97 -4.26
CA VAL A 71 7.12 23.72 -5.33
C VAL A 71 6.15 23.93 -6.47
N LYS A 72 6.05 25.18 -6.95
CA LYS A 72 5.23 25.49 -8.12
C LYS A 72 5.63 24.59 -9.30
N GLY A 73 4.64 23.98 -9.87
CA GLY A 73 4.86 23.09 -10.99
C GLY A 73 5.14 21.63 -10.58
N ARG A 74 4.98 21.24 -9.32
CA ARG A 74 4.94 19.86 -8.83
C ARG A 74 3.56 19.56 -8.24
N ARG A 75 3.12 18.28 -8.28
CA ARG A 75 1.88 17.82 -7.64
C ARG A 75 2.18 17.29 -6.24
N PHE A 76 3.38 16.75 -6.10
CA PHE A 76 3.82 16.03 -4.90
C PHE A 76 5.05 16.69 -4.26
N PHE A 77 5.13 16.62 -2.95
CA PHE A 77 6.29 16.98 -2.14
C PHE A 77 6.37 16.05 -0.92
N LEU A 78 7.56 15.81 -0.39
CA LEU A 78 7.79 14.79 0.64
C LEU A 78 7.15 15.14 2.00
N ASP A 79 7.12 16.41 2.40
CA ASP A 79 6.53 16.88 3.67
C ASP A 79 5.00 17.07 3.59
N ASN A 80 4.30 16.16 2.88
CA ASN A 80 2.85 16.18 2.78
C ASN A 80 2.19 15.39 3.95
N PRO A 81 0.87 15.60 4.19
CA PRO A 81 0.22 15.03 5.37
C PRO A 81 -0.11 13.53 5.29
N SER A 82 0.04 12.87 4.12
CA SER A 82 -0.55 11.54 3.90
C SER A 82 0.40 10.49 3.33
N TYR A 83 1.39 10.87 2.54
CA TYR A 83 2.26 9.92 1.83
C TYR A 83 3.73 10.30 2.01
N GLY A 84 4.37 9.72 3.01
CA GLY A 84 5.66 10.18 3.53
C GLY A 84 6.87 9.86 2.65
N HIS A 85 8.03 10.32 3.14
CA HIS A 85 9.33 10.20 2.47
C HIS A 85 9.66 8.77 2.05
N PHE A 86 9.54 7.82 2.99
CA PHE A 86 9.89 6.43 2.74
C PHE A 86 8.99 5.84 1.64
N ASP A 87 7.69 6.03 1.78
CA ASP A 87 6.71 5.44 0.87
C ASP A 87 6.82 6.01 -0.55
N ALA A 88 6.98 7.32 -0.69
CA ALA A 88 7.12 7.97 -1.99
C ALA A 88 8.40 7.55 -2.72
N ILE A 89 9.54 7.49 -2.00
CA ILE A 89 10.82 7.12 -2.59
C ILE A 89 10.83 5.65 -3.01
N MET A 90 10.26 4.75 -2.19
CA MET A 90 10.15 3.33 -2.55
C MET A 90 9.18 3.10 -3.70
N LEU A 91 8.03 3.80 -3.72
CA LEU A 91 7.12 3.79 -4.86
C LEU A 91 7.85 4.16 -6.15
N TRP A 92 8.50 5.33 -6.17
CA TRP A 92 9.25 5.77 -7.34
C TRP A 92 10.33 4.77 -7.76
N ALA A 93 11.09 4.24 -6.79
CA ALA A 93 12.18 3.30 -7.09
C ALA A 93 11.64 1.98 -7.69
N MET A 94 10.52 1.47 -7.18
CA MET A 94 9.84 0.31 -7.75
C MET A 94 9.34 0.58 -9.17
N LEU A 95 8.68 1.70 -9.41
CA LEU A 95 8.19 2.08 -10.73
C LEU A 95 9.34 2.30 -11.73
N ARG A 96 10.43 2.92 -11.28
CA ARG A 96 11.63 3.12 -12.10
C ARG A 96 12.30 1.81 -12.49
N GLU A 97 12.36 0.83 -11.58
CA GLU A 97 12.92 -0.49 -11.90
C GLU A 97 11.96 -1.30 -12.80
N ALA A 98 10.66 -1.28 -12.50
CA ALA A 98 9.67 -2.08 -13.21
C ALA A 98 9.32 -1.55 -14.62
N GLN A 99 9.39 -0.22 -14.83
CA GLN A 99 8.97 0.44 -16.08
C GLN A 99 7.59 -0.03 -16.55
N PRO A 100 6.53 0.09 -15.74
CA PRO A 100 5.22 -0.42 -16.08
C PRO A 100 4.64 0.29 -17.31
N LYS A 101 3.82 -0.43 -18.05
CA LYS A 101 3.00 0.15 -19.14
C LYS A 101 1.65 0.62 -18.61
N ARG A 102 1.14 -0.01 -17.56
CA ARG A 102 -0.13 0.32 -16.91
C ARG A 102 0.01 0.33 -15.41
N ILE A 103 -0.66 1.27 -14.79
CA ILE A 103 -0.81 1.34 -13.34
C ILE A 103 -2.28 1.55 -13.03
N ILE A 104 -2.88 0.64 -12.26
CA ILE A 104 -4.22 0.79 -11.71
C ILE A 104 -4.06 1.04 -10.22
N GLU A 105 -4.61 2.15 -9.72
CA GLU A 105 -4.63 2.50 -8.30
C GLU A 105 -6.06 2.45 -7.78
N VAL A 106 -6.24 1.80 -6.64
CA VAL A 106 -7.48 1.77 -5.87
C VAL A 106 -7.24 2.53 -4.57
N GLY A 107 -7.99 3.63 -4.38
CA GLY A 107 -7.72 4.65 -3.36
C GLY A 107 -6.74 5.70 -3.86
N SER A 108 -7.25 6.88 -4.20
CA SER A 108 -6.47 7.88 -4.95
C SER A 108 -6.19 9.14 -4.14
N GLY A 109 -4.98 9.71 -4.29
CA GLY A 109 -4.61 10.90 -3.56
C GLY A 109 -3.15 11.33 -3.77
N PHE A 110 -2.39 11.46 -2.69
CA PHE A 110 -0.99 11.86 -2.75
C PHE A 110 -0.10 10.82 -3.44
N SER A 111 -0.39 9.54 -3.34
CA SER A 111 0.26 8.47 -4.10
C SER A 111 0.09 8.64 -5.60
N SER A 112 -1.13 8.96 -6.06
CA SER A 112 -1.42 9.32 -7.47
C SER A 112 -0.58 10.51 -7.94
N ALA A 113 -0.51 11.56 -7.11
CA ALA A 113 0.29 12.75 -7.39
C ALA A 113 1.79 12.41 -7.49
N ALA A 114 2.29 11.55 -6.60
CA ALA A 114 3.66 11.04 -6.64
C ALA A 114 3.95 10.26 -7.93
N MET A 115 3.04 9.36 -8.33
CA MET A 115 3.17 8.59 -9.58
C MET A 115 3.18 9.49 -10.82
N LEU A 116 2.31 10.51 -10.85
CA LEU A 116 2.28 11.48 -11.96
C LEU A 116 3.56 12.33 -12.04
N ASP A 117 4.11 12.75 -10.89
CA ASP A 117 5.38 13.46 -10.88
C ASP A 117 6.57 12.53 -11.18
N ALA A 118 6.51 11.25 -10.79
CA ALA A 118 7.50 10.25 -11.20
C ALA A 118 7.52 10.05 -12.73
N ARG A 119 6.35 10.04 -13.38
CA ARG A 119 6.25 10.01 -14.84
C ARG A 119 6.85 11.27 -15.49
N ASP A 120 6.49 12.44 -14.98
CA ASP A 120 6.88 13.70 -15.61
C ASP A 120 8.36 14.06 -15.35
N HIS A 121 8.96 13.56 -14.25
CA HIS A 121 10.27 13.99 -13.77
C HIS A 121 11.20 12.85 -13.27
N GLY A 122 10.67 11.65 -13.06
CA GLY A 122 11.38 10.56 -12.36
C GLY A 122 11.85 9.40 -13.25
N GLY A 123 11.68 9.50 -14.57
CA GLY A 123 12.20 8.50 -15.50
C GLY A 123 11.51 7.13 -15.46
N ILE A 124 10.21 7.08 -15.12
CA ILE A 124 9.42 5.84 -15.11
C ILE A 124 8.72 5.52 -16.45
N GLY A 125 9.11 6.19 -17.52
CA GLY A 125 8.40 6.07 -18.78
C GLY A 125 7.07 6.83 -18.80
N ALA A 126 6.12 6.36 -19.62
CA ALA A 126 4.80 6.99 -19.79
C ALA A 126 3.69 5.96 -19.59
N PRO A 127 3.50 5.42 -18.37
CA PRO A 127 2.44 4.45 -18.13
C PRO A 127 1.04 5.06 -18.32
N GLU A 128 0.09 4.21 -18.72
CA GLU A 128 -1.33 4.50 -18.64
C GLU A 128 -1.78 4.40 -17.20
N PHE A 129 -2.38 5.46 -16.66
CA PHE A 129 -2.91 5.48 -15.30
C PHE A 129 -4.41 5.32 -15.28
N THR A 130 -4.89 4.45 -14.39
CA THR A 130 -6.30 4.35 -14.01
C THR A 130 -6.41 4.53 -12.51
N PHE A 131 -7.09 5.58 -12.08
CA PHE A 131 -7.35 5.90 -10.67
C PHE A 131 -8.80 5.60 -10.34
N ILE A 132 -9.01 4.73 -9.34
CA ILE A 132 -10.33 4.25 -8.91
C ILE A 132 -10.54 4.71 -7.46
N ASP A 133 -11.54 5.55 -7.24
CA ASP A 133 -11.91 6.02 -5.90
C ASP A 133 -13.37 6.50 -5.93
N PRO A 134 -14.21 6.16 -4.96
CA PRO A 134 -15.58 6.68 -4.89
C PRO A 134 -15.66 8.18 -4.55
N ASP A 135 -14.56 8.76 -4.03
CA ASP A 135 -14.47 10.18 -3.68
C ASP A 135 -13.14 10.79 -4.16
N MET A 136 -13.17 11.41 -5.31
CA MET A 136 -12.01 12.07 -5.92
C MET A 136 -11.63 13.41 -5.27
N ALA A 137 -12.26 13.81 -4.17
CA ALA A 137 -12.03 15.11 -3.54
C ALA A 137 -10.58 15.30 -3.07
N ARG A 138 -9.87 14.22 -2.72
CA ARG A 138 -8.46 14.26 -2.34
C ARG A 138 -7.54 14.38 -3.57
N LEU A 139 -7.87 13.69 -4.67
CA LEU A 139 -7.03 13.67 -5.87
C LEU A 139 -7.18 14.94 -6.72
N ARG A 140 -8.43 15.39 -6.98
CA ARG A 140 -8.71 16.50 -7.92
C ARG A 140 -7.90 17.78 -7.67
N PRO A 141 -7.72 18.26 -6.42
CA PRO A 141 -6.90 19.43 -6.14
C PRO A 141 -5.40 19.27 -6.45
N LEU A 142 -4.91 18.02 -6.51
CA LEU A 142 -3.52 17.71 -6.81
C LEU A 142 -3.26 17.62 -8.32
N LEU A 143 -4.31 17.46 -9.13
CA LEU A 143 -4.17 17.38 -10.59
C LEU A 143 -3.87 18.76 -11.18
N ARG A 144 -3.14 18.75 -12.29
CA ARG A 144 -2.84 19.94 -13.09
C ARG A 144 -3.74 20.01 -14.30
N ALA A 145 -3.81 21.21 -14.88
CA ALA A 145 -4.49 21.40 -16.15
C ALA A 145 -3.98 20.44 -17.21
N GLY A 146 -4.88 19.63 -17.74
CA GLY A 146 -4.59 18.63 -18.76
C GLY A 146 -4.30 17.22 -18.24
N ASP A 147 -4.11 16.99 -16.93
CA ASP A 147 -3.90 15.64 -16.39
C ASP A 147 -5.10 14.74 -16.63
N GLU A 148 -6.32 15.24 -16.43
CA GLU A 148 -7.56 14.49 -16.65
C GLU A 148 -7.71 13.91 -18.06
N ARG A 149 -6.98 14.46 -19.04
CA ARG A 149 -6.93 13.91 -20.42
C ARG A 149 -5.86 12.84 -20.60
N ARG A 150 -4.99 12.65 -19.59
CA ARG A 150 -3.83 11.76 -19.63
C ARG A 150 -3.98 10.57 -18.65
N VAL A 151 -5.07 10.54 -17.90
CA VAL A 151 -5.39 9.48 -16.94
C VAL A 151 -6.85 9.07 -17.09
N THR A 152 -7.19 7.85 -16.71
CA THR A 152 -8.56 7.39 -16.57
C THR A 152 -8.98 7.56 -15.12
N LEU A 153 -10.02 8.35 -14.87
CA LEU A 153 -10.63 8.50 -13.55
C LEU A 153 -11.92 7.67 -13.50
N ILE A 154 -11.98 6.74 -12.56
CA ILE A 154 -13.18 5.93 -12.29
C ILE A 154 -13.69 6.33 -10.89
N GLU A 155 -14.62 7.31 -10.87
CA GLU A 155 -15.25 7.78 -9.63
C GLU A 155 -16.38 6.82 -9.24
N ASN A 156 -15.98 5.66 -8.72
CA ASN A 156 -16.89 4.59 -8.31
C ASN A 156 -16.21 3.68 -7.26
N ILE A 157 -16.99 2.89 -6.55
CA ILE A 157 -16.48 1.84 -5.69
C ILE A 157 -15.84 0.73 -6.54
N VAL A 158 -14.75 0.15 -6.06
CA VAL A 158 -14.00 -0.88 -6.81
C VAL A 158 -14.80 -2.15 -7.05
N GLN A 159 -15.82 -2.42 -6.22
CA GLN A 159 -16.72 -3.54 -6.36
C GLN A 159 -17.51 -3.51 -7.67
N ASP A 160 -17.81 -2.32 -8.18
CA ASP A 160 -18.57 -2.11 -9.44
C ASP A 160 -17.65 -1.99 -10.67
N VAL A 161 -16.32 -1.99 -10.49
CA VAL A 161 -15.38 -1.96 -11.61
C VAL A 161 -15.29 -3.37 -12.24
N PRO A 162 -15.45 -3.48 -13.58
CA PRO A 162 -15.35 -4.75 -14.28
C PRO A 162 -13.99 -5.45 -14.05
N LEU A 163 -14.01 -6.77 -13.88
CA LEU A 163 -12.78 -7.56 -13.66
C LEU A 163 -11.80 -7.47 -14.84
N GLU A 164 -12.32 -7.26 -16.05
CA GLU A 164 -11.54 -7.09 -17.28
C GLU A 164 -10.58 -5.91 -17.19
N THR A 165 -10.93 -4.87 -16.42
CA THR A 165 -10.05 -3.73 -16.14
C THR A 165 -8.75 -4.18 -15.50
N PHE A 166 -8.84 -5.06 -14.51
CA PHE A 166 -7.68 -5.61 -13.79
C PHE A 166 -6.99 -6.73 -14.58
N ALA A 167 -7.75 -7.53 -15.31
CA ALA A 167 -7.21 -8.59 -16.16
C ALA A 167 -6.36 -8.06 -17.33
N ALA A 168 -6.48 -6.77 -17.67
CA ALA A 168 -5.66 -6.11 -18.67
C ALA A 168 -4.21 -5.86 -18.22
N LEU A 169 -3.89 -5.98 -16.91
CA LEU A 169 -2.54 -5.86 -16.40
C LEU A 169 -1.68 -7.05 -16.82
N GLY A 170 -0.49 -6.77 -17.30
CA GLY A 170 0.51 -7.76 -17.72
C GLY A 170 1.78 -7.72 -16.89
N GLU A 171 2.81 -8.39 -17.39
CA GLU A 171 4.12 -8.43 -16.72
C GLU A 171 4.69 -7.03 -16.48
N ASN A 172 5.13 -6.77 -15.22
CA ASN A 172 5.63 -5.51 -14.69
C ASN A 172 4.60 -4.38 -14.59
N ASP A 173 3.34 -4.55 -15.03
CA ASP A 173 2.28 -3.61 -14.73
C ASP A 173 1.97 -3.64 -13.21
N VAL A 174 1.37 -2.56 -12.71
CA VAL A 174 1.18 -2.38 -11.27
C VAL A 174 -0.31 -2.27 -10.92
N LEU A 175 -0.74 -3.08 -9.96
CA LEU A 175 -1.95 -2.87 -9.18
C LEU A 175 -1.56 -2.26 -7.83
N PHE A 176 -1.92 -1.01 -7.59
CA PHE A 176 -1.67 -0.29 -6.35
C PHE A 176 -2.95 -0.25 -5.51
N ILE A 177 -2.89 -0.76 -4.28
CA ILE A 177 -4.01 -0.87 -3.36
C ILE A 177 -3.71 -0.03 -2.12
N ASP A 178 -4.51 1.03 -1.93
CA ASP A 178 -4.55 1.87 -0.74
C ASP A 178 -6.03 2.19 -0.45
N SER A 179 -6.78 1.17 -0.03
CA SER A 179 -8.23 1.18 0.01
C SER A 179 -8.78 1.43 1.43
N SER A 180 -9.87 0.76 1.83
CA SER A 180 -10.45 0.97 3.18
C SER A 180 -9.72 0.24 4.30
N HIS A 181 -8.86 -0.70 4.00
CA HIS A 181 -8.14 -1.60 4.93
C HIS A 181 -9.06 -2.49 5.79
N VAL A 182 -10.34 -2.64 5.40
CA VAL A 182 -11.33 -3.38 6.18
C VAL A 182 -11.97 -4.50 5.37
N SER A 183 -11.65 -5.76 5.73
CA SER A 183 -12.36 -6.93 5.26
C SER A 183 -13.70 -7.06 6.00
N LYS A 184 -14.79 -6.89 5.28
CA LYS A 184 -16.17 -7.07 5.74
C LYS A 184 -17.08 -7.42 4.55
N ILE A 185 -18.35 -7.75 4.83
CA ILE A 185 -19.33 -8.02 3.77
C ILE A 185 -19.40 -6.85 2.78
N GLY A 186 -19.20 -7.14 1.49
CA GLY A 186 -19.25 -6.16 0.42
C GLY A 186 -18.11 -5.14 0.40
N SER A 187 -16.99 -5.40 1.11
CA SER A 187 -15.86 -4.48 1.12
C SER A 187 -15.00 -4.57 -0.14
N ASP A 188 -14.30 -3.47 -0.40
CA ASP A 188 -13.23 -3.35 -1.38
C ASP A 188 -12.10 -4.36 -1.14
N VAL A 189 -11.66 -4.54 0.11
CA VAL A 189 -10.64 -5.53 0.49
C VAL A 189 -11.05 -6.94 0.06
N ASN A 190 -12.31 -7.35 0.32
CA ASN A 190 -12.79 -8.67 -0.11
C ASN A 190 -12.84 -8.77 -1.64
N ARG A 191 -13.31 -7.73 -2.34
CA ARG A 191 -13.31 -7.68 -3.80
C ARG A 191 -11.91 -7.84 -4.38
N LEU A 192 -10.93 -7.14 -3.80
CA LEU A 192 -9.55 -7.18 -4.26
C LEU A 192 -8.92 -8.56 -4.02
N PHE A 193 -9.02 -9.10 -2.80
CA PHE A 193 -8.37 -10.35 -2.45
C PHE A 193 -9.03 -11.59 -3.07
N PHE A 194 -10.37 -11.62 -3.18
CA PHE A 194 -11.08 -12.82 -3.60
C PHE A 194 -11.38 -12.86 -5.09
N ASP A 195 -11.55 -11.70 -5.73
CA ASP A 195 -11.91 -11.66 -7.14
C ASP A 195 -10.79 -11.12 -8.03
N VAL A 196 -10.09 -10.04 -7.62
CA VAL A 196 -9.09 -9.37 -8.45
C VAL A 196 -7.73 -10.08 -8.41
N LEU A 197 -7.14 -10.29 -7.22
CA LEU A 197 -5.80 -10.92 -7.14
C LEU A 197 -5.73 -12.29 -7.82
N PRO A 198 -6.73 -13.19 -7.72
CA PRO A 198 -6.67 -14.49 -8.39
C PRO A 198 -6.58 -14.43 -9.90
N ILE A 199 -7.18 -13.44 -10.56
CA ILE A 199 -7.25 -13.35 -12.02
C ILE A 199 -6.07 -12.60 -12.66
N LEU A 200 -5.22 -11.95 -11.86
CA LEU A 200 -4.06 -11.24 -12.39
C LEU A 200 -3.12 -12.18 -13.15
N ALA A 201 -2.54 -11.68 -14.24
CA ALA A 201 -1.53 -12.40 -15.00
C ALA A 201 -0.23 -12.57 -14.20
N PRO A 202 0.55 -13.64 -14.44
CA PRO A 202 1.90 -13.75 -13.92
C PRO A 202 2.76 -12.55 -14.31
N GLY A 203 3.62 -12.09 -13.38
CA GLY A 203 4.49 -10.94 -13.56
C GLY A 203 3.90 -9.61 -13.11
N VAL A 204 2.57 -9.51 -12.89
CA VAL A 204 1.94 -8.31 -12.32
C VAL A 204 2.51 -8.04 -10.93
N ILE A 205 2.84 -6.78 -10.68
CA ILE A 205 3.30 -6.27 -9.39
C ILE A 205 2.09 -5.72 -8.62
N ILE A 206 1.95 -6.13 -7.36
CA ILE A 206 0.87 -5.69 -6.48
C ILE A 206 1.49 -4.89 -5.33
N HIS A 207 1.00 -3.69 -5.10
CA HIS A 207 1.28 -2.88 -3.91
C HIS A 207 0.10 -2.93 -2.96
N ILE A 208 0.37 -3.15 -1.68
CA ILE A 208 -0.61 -3.03 -0.59
C ILE A 208 -0.04 -2.04 0.42
N HIS A 209 -0.82 -0.98 0.70
CA HIS A 209 -0.41 0.10 1.60
C HIS A 209 -0.81 -0.19 3.05
N ASP A 210 -0.26 0.61 3.98
CA ASP A 210 -0.52 0.54 5.43
C ASP A 210 -0.28 -0.84 6.06
N VAL A 211 0.78 -1.53 5.59
CA VAL A 211 1.24 -2.81 6.14
C VAL A 211 2.40 -2.60 7.10
N ALA A 212 2.15 -2.76 8.40
CA ALA A 212 3.16 -2.62 9.43
C ALA A 212 4.22 -3.72 9.38
N GLY A 213 5.47 -3.36 9.69
CA GLY A 213 6.65 -4.24 9.52
C GLY A 213 6.68 -5.49 10.41
N ASN A 214 5.77 -5.61 11.36
CA ASN A 214 5.56 -6.79 12.21
C ASN A 214 4.27 -7.55 11.87
N LEU A 215 3.52 -7.13 10.82
CA LEU A 215 2.21 -7.65 10.45
C LEU A 215 1.18 -7.56 11.59
N GLU A 216 1.28 -6.49 12.38
CA GLU A 216 0.34 -6.11 13.44
C GLU A 216 0.16 -4.60 13.42
N TYR A 217 -1.05 -4.12 13.70
CA TYR A 217 -1.34 -2.69 13.67
C TYR A 217 -0.62 -1.94 14.78
N PRO A 218 -0.07 -0.74 14.49
CA PRO A 218 0.56 0.12 15.49
C PRO A 218 -0.44 0.48 16.60
N ARG A 219 0.08 0.60 17.83
CA ARG A 219 -0.75 0.91 18.99
C ARG A 219 -1.53 2.21 18.82
N GLU A 220 -0.88 3.20 18.22
CA GLU A 220 -1.48 4.52 17.96
C GLU A 220 -2.74 4.41 17.11
N TRP A 221 -2.74 3.54 16.08
CA TRP A 221 -3.90 3.33 15.22
C TRP A 221 -5.04 2.61 15.95
N LEU A 222 -4.72 1.68 16.83
CA LEU A 222 -5.71 0.99 17.65
C LEU A 222 -6.31 1.94 18.70
N ASP A 223 -5.50 2.81 19.31
CA ASP A 223 -5.95 3.82 20.26
C ASP A 223 -6.82 4.90 19.60
N GLU A 224 -6.59 5.21 18.32
CA GLU A 224 -7.46 6.05 17.47
C GLU A 224 -8.80 5.37 17.12
N GLY A 225 -8.92 4.06 17.34
CA GLY A 225 -10.12 3.28 17.04
C GLY A 225 -10.18 2.77 15.60
N ARG A 226 -9.05 2.70 14.89
CA ARG A 226 -8.99 2.07 13.56
C ARG A 226 -9.21 0.57 13.72
N ALA A 227 -10.33 0.08 13.20
CA ALA A 227 -10.69 -1.33 13.20
C ALA A 227 -10.25 -2.03 11.90
N TRP A 228 -9.05 -1.73 11.43
CA TRP A 228 -8.49 -2.30 10.22
C TRP A 228 -8.09 -3.77 10.43
N ASN A 229 -8.20 -4.57 9.39
CA ASN A 229 -7.92 -6.00 9.47
C ASN A 229 -7.34 -6.58 8.16
N GLU A 230 -7.08 -5.75 7.14
CA GLU A 230 -6.54 -6.16 5.85
C GLU A 230 -5.21 -6.89 5.98
N GLN A 231 -4.29 -6.40 6.83
CA GLN A 231 -2.98 -7.05 6.97
C GLN A 231 -3.04 -8.45 7.61
N TYR A 232 -4.10 -8.78 8.37
CA TYR A 232 -4.32 -10.15 8.86
C TYR A 232 -4.75 -11.07 7.71
N LEU A 233 -5.63 -10.57 6.82
CA LEU A 233 -6.01 -11.28 5.60
C LEU A 233 -4.79 -11.45 4.68
N LEU A 234 -3.99 -10.40 4.49
CA LEU A 234 -2.75 -10.44 3.71
C LEU A 234 -1.76 -11.46 4.27
N ARG A 235 -1.56 -11.48 5.59
CA ARG A 235 -0.70 -12.48 6.23
C ARG A 235 -1.20 -13.89 5.98
N ALA A 236 -2.49 -14.15 6.19
CA ALA A 236 -3.10 -15.46 5.91
C ALA A 236 -2.99 -15.85 4.43
N PHE A 237 -3.18 -14.89 3.53
CA PHE A 237 -3.04 -15.06 2.08
C PHE A 237 -1.62 -15.47 1.67
N LEU A 238 -0.59 -14.93 2.33
CA LEU A 238 0.81 -15.22 2.02
C LEU A 238 1.30 -16.54 2.62
N MET A 239 0.65 -17.05 3.68
CA MET A 239 1.07 -18.30 4.33
C MET A 239 0.97 -19.47 3.36
N ASN A 240 2.11 -20.14 3.12
CA ASN A 240 2.21 -21.32 2.23
C ASN A 240 1.65 -21.07 0.81
N ASN A 241 1.72 -19.83 0.32
CA ASN A 241 1.22 -19.44 -1.00
C ASN A 241 2.39 -19.17 -1.98
N PRO A 242 2.83 -20.17 -2.75
CA PRO A 242 3.94 -20.01 -3.69
C PRO A 242 3.59 -19.22 -4.96
N CYS A 243 2.32 -18.82 -5.13
CA CYS A 243 1.87 -18.04 -6.30
C CYS A 243 2.21 -16.56 -6.19
N TYR A 244 2.67 -16.10 -5.03
CA TYR A 244 3.05 -14.71 -4.79
C TYR A 244 4.39 -14.65 -4.07
N ARG A 245 5.27 -13.77 -4.54
CA ARG A 245 6.56 -13.51 -3.92
C ARG A 245 6.59 -12.09 -3.37
N ILE A 246 7.08 -11.92 -2.15
CA ILE A 246 7.36 -10.61 -1.59
C ILE A 246 8.58 -10.03 -2.34
N GLU A 247 8.36 -8.89 -3.00
CA GLU A 247 9.39 -8.13 -3.70
C GLU A 247 10.02 -7.06 -2.82
N LEU A 248 9.20 -6.47 -1.93
CA LEU A 248 9.64 -5.47 -0.96
C LEU A 248 8.62 -5.38 0.19
N PHE A 249 9.09 -5.44 1.42
CA PHE A 249 8.29 -5.23 2.64
C PHE A 249 8.95 -4.11 3.44
N THR A 250 8.53 -2.87 3.17
CA THR A 250 9.23 -1.66 3.61
C THR A 250 9.28 -1.51 5.12
N GLY A 251 8.19 -1.79 5.84
CA GLY A 251 8.15 -1.72 7.29
C GLY A 251 9.09 -2.73 7.96
N TRP A 252 9.16 -3.96 7.45
CA TRP A 252 10.10 -4.97 7.95
C TRP A 252 11.55 -4.59 7.65
N LEU A 253 11.84 -4.11 6.45
CA LEU A 253 13.17 -3.63 6.08
C LEU A 253 13.61 -2.42 6.91
N PHE A 254 12.70 -1.48 7.17
CA PHE A 254 12.99 -0.34 8.04
C PHE A 254 13.39 -0.79 9.44
N ASN A 255 12.67 -1.74 10.03
CA ASN A 255 12.95 -2.27 11.36
C ASN A 255 14.28 -3.04 11.43
N THR A 256 14.61 -3.79 10.38
CA THR A 256 15.79 -4.68 10.35
C THR A 256 17.04 -4.04 9.74
N ARG A 257 16.91 -2.98 8.95
CA ARG A 257 17.99 -2.35 8.16
C ARG A 257 18.06 -0.83 8.37
N HIS A 258 17.56 -0.29 9.46
CA HIS A 258 17.52 1.15 9.69
C HIS A 258 18.87 1.86 9.55
N ALA A 259 19.96 1.23 10.03
CA ALA A 259 21.31 1.77 9.88
C ALA A 259 21.74 1.88 8.41
N TRP A 260 21.40 0.88 7.59
CA TRP A 260 21.64 0.89 6.15
C TRP A 260 20.90 2.05 5.45
N PHE A 261 19.61 2.30 5.81
CA PHE A 261 18.86 3.43 5.26
C PHE A 261 19.49 4.78 5.61
N ARG A 262 19.95 4.95 6.85
CA ARG A 262 20.63 6.19 7.25
C ARG A 262 21.88 6.47 6.43
N GLU A 263 22.61 5.44 6.05
CA GLU A 263 23.85 5.57 5.28
C GLU A 263 23.59 5.77 3.78
N HIS A 264 22.67 5.01 3.19
CA HIS A 264 22.52 4.91 1.73
C HIS A 264 21.30 5.66 1.19
N MET A 265 20.24 5.83 1.99
CA MET A 265 18.98 6.46 1.59
C MET A 265 18.41 7.31 2.75
N PRO A 266 19.10 8.39 3.17
CA PRO A 266 18.81 9.08 4.43
C PRO A 266 17.40 9.69 4.54
N LEU A 267 16.74 10.09 3.46
CA LEU A 267 15.34 10.55 3.51
C LEU A 267 14.39 9.41 3.90
N CYS A 268 14.69 8.17 3.49
CA CYS A 268 13.90 7.01 3.90
C CYS A 268 14.05 6.69 5.40
N ALA A 269 15.14 7.11 6.03
CA ALA A 269 15.35 6.91 7.47
C ALA A 269 14.55 7.88 8.36
N ARG A 270 13.89 8.90 7.80
CA ARG A 270 13.10 9.90 8.55
C ARG A 270 11.73 9.40 9.00
N GLY A 271 11.23 8.30 8.44
CA GLY A 271 9.94 7.72 8.81
C GLY A 271 9.86 6.27 8.37
N GLY A 272 9.07 5.48 9.07
CA GLY A 272 8.82 4.09 8.69
C GLY A 272 7.97 4.00 7.43
N GLY A 273 8.19 2.96 6.62
CA GLY A 273 7.34 2.65 5.47
C GLY A 273 6.20 1.71 5.84
N GLY A 274 5.09 1.84 5.16
CA GLY A 274 3.89 1.03 5.33
C GLY A 274 3.52 0.23 4.08
N GLN A 275 4.49 -0.29 3.32
CA GLN A 275 4.21 -0.91 2.01
C GLN A 275 4.63 -2.38 1.97
N MET A 276 3.79 -3.18 1.33
CA MET A 276 4.20 -4.50 0.86
C MET A 276 3.99 -4.60 -0.64
N TRP A 277 5.05 -4.97 -1.35
CA TRP A 277 5.04 -5.20 -2.78
C TRP A 277 5.18 -6.69 -3.06
N LEU A 278 4.27 -7.21 -3.84
CA LEU A 278 4.21 -8.59 -4.24
C LEU A 278 4.37 -8.71 -5.75
N ARG A 279 4.83 -9.87 -6.21
CA ARG A 279 4.75 -10.27 -7.62
C ARG A 279 3.93 -11.52 -7.76
N LYS A 280 2.96 -11.51 -8.66
CA LYS A 280 2.26 -12.72 -9.08
C LYS A 280 3.23 -13.62 -9.84
N LEU A 281 3.33 -14.87 -9.42
CA LEU A 281 4.16 -15.88 -10.09
C LEU A 281 3.30 -16.77 -10.97
N ALA A 282 3.94 -17.42 -11.97
CA ALA A 282 3.32 -18.52 -12.67
C ALA A 282 3.10 -19.69 -11.70
N ARG A 283 1.99 -20.40 -11.86
CA ARG A 283 1.72 -21.63 -11.10
C ARG A 283 2.65 -22.75 -11.53
#